data_7e1b82234e82cf0e1360fdd4d9ec133f
#
_entry.id   7e1b82234e82cf0e1360fdd4d9ec133f
#
_cell.length_a   1.000
_cell.length_b   1.000
_cell.length_c   1.000
_cell.angle_alpha   90.00
_cell.angle_beta   90.00
_cell.angle_gamma   90.00
#
_symmetry.space_group_name_H-M   'P 1'
#
loop_
_entity.id
_entity.type
_entity.pdbx_description
1 polymer ?
#
loop_
_entity_poly.entity_id
_entity_poly.type
_entity_poly.pdbx_seq_one_letter_code
_entity_poly.pdbx_strand_id
1 'polypeptide(L)'
;MMDLSAAADFLGTGAIEIPIFEREIMDVVRRTSIALNRIKQEPATGHPHRYFEQTAIGQAAAVDPRNLSSTPTGPTRVERPAFIKAVTNQSNLSLFDKDVTEQQGQFASVVAKDVDDIINAIEIKRASMLWKGTDTSLSAPTTLEWMGGLAQITQTATIAPGASIIDGLKSEVAAMVANQTYVVRPTAIYLNPILADYIDQEAKASRITLDSVEVTAGVTVSAISTQAGKLPLIGDPFMPTDTAAAYGFSAPPAGNKNYYAVILSEKDVEIPVISGREFNPAPRLFQLGLTGNLAGQFVGVKFDAVIFKGASYAHAVVAVQRP
;
A
#
# COMPACT_ATOMS: atom_id res chain seq x y z
N MET A 1 27.60 -28.15 -3.52
CA MET A 1 28.03 -29.34 -4.25
C MET A 1 27.66 -30.53 -3.37
N MET A 2 26.52 -31.17 -3.62
CA MET A 2 26.17 -32.42 -2.91
C MET A 2 27.14 -33.49 -3.36
N ASP A 3 27.75 -34.17 -2.41
CA ASP A 3 28.67 -35.23 -2.65
C ASP A 3 27.89 -36.43 -3.21
N LEU A 4 28.03 -36.68 -4.49
CA LEU A 4 27.43 -37.83 -5.19
C LEU A 4 27.92 -39.17 -4.69
N SER A 5 28.96 -39.20 -3.86
CA SER A 5 29.50 -40.44 -3.31
C SER A 5 28.61 -41.07 -2.22
N ALA A 6 27.81 -40.26 -1.52
CA ALA A 6 26.94 -40.74 -0.46
C ALA A 6 25.65 -41.44 -0.97
N ALA A 7 25.22 -41.15 -2.19
CA ALA A 7 24.05 -41.81 -2.79
C ALA A 7 24.34 -43.19 -3.36
N ALA A 8 25.60 -43.45 -3.73
CA ALA A 8 26.02 -44.74 -4.31
C ALA A 8 25.99 -45.90 -3.29
N ASP A 9 26.11 -45.61 -1.99
CA ASP A 9 26.12 -46.66 -0.94
C ASP A 9 24.74 -47.26 -0.65
N PHE A 10 23.65 -46.62 -1.07
CA PHE A 10 22.28 -47.10 -0.84
C PHE A 10 21.73 -48.06 -1.90
N LEU A 11 22.27 -48.06 -3.11
CA LEU A 11 21.68 -48.75 -4.29
C LEU A 11 22.49 -49.93 -4.83
N GLY A 12 23.63 -50.25 -4.24
CA GLY A 12 24.50 -51.34 -4.71
C GLY A 12 25.26 -50.97 -5.99
N THR A 13 26.39 -51.67 -6.18
CA THR A 13 27.28 -51.48 -7.34
C THR A 13 26.56 -51.81 -8.65
N GLY A 14 26.32 -50.80 -9.49
CA GLY A 14 25.77 -50.96 -10.84
C GLY A 14 24.39 -50.34 -11.07
N ALA A 15 23.76 -49.72 -10.09
CA ALA A 15 22.54 -48.93 -10.32
C ALA A 15 22.87 -47.54 -10.89
N ILE A 16 22.21 -47.16 -11.97
CA ILE A 16 22.23 -45.81 -12.51
C ILE A 16 21.02 -45.10 -11.92
N GLU A 17 21.25 -44.20 -10.96
CA GLU A 17 20.22 -43.37 -10.40
C GLU A 17 20.12 -42.06 -11.20
N ILE A 18 18.96 -41.83 -11.78
CA ILE A 18 18.65 -40.54 -12.41
C ILE A 18 17.93 -39.69 -11.33
N PRO A 19 18.54 -38.60 -10.86
CA PRO A 19 17.89 -37.77 -9.86
C PRO A 19 16.56 -37.23 -10.43
N ILE A 20 15.47 -37.55 -9.74
CA ILE A 20 14.14 -37.06 -10.07
C ILE A 20 14.01 -35.72 -9.37
N PHE A 21 13.90 -34.64 -10.13
CA PHE A 21 13.60 -33.32 -9.63
C PHE A 21 12.09 -33.12 -9.62
N GLU A 22 11.59 -32.43 -8.60
CA GLU A 22 10.22 -31.93 -8.63
C GLU A 22 10.06 -30.95 -9.79
N ARG A 23 8.98 -31.10 -10.57
CA ARG A 23 8.71 -30.28 -11.76
C ARG A 23 8.08 -28.92 -11.40
N GLU A 24 7.61 -28.78 -10.15
CA GLU A 24 6.99 -27.56 -9.66
C GLU A 24 7.96 -26.78 -8.79
N ILE A 25 8.13 -25.51 -9.11
CA ILE A 25 8.84 -24.55 -8.25
C ILE A 25 7.85 -24.08 -7.20
N MET A 26 8.09 -24.43 -5.94
CA MET A 26 7.31 -23.94 -4.82
C MET A 26 7.55 -22.45 -4.65
N ASP A 27 6.53 -21.65 -4.92
CA ASP A 27 6.61 -20.19 -4.81
C ASP A 27 5.94 -19.72 -3.52
N VAL A 28 6.75 -19.24 -2.59
CA VAL A 28 6.31 -18.68 -1.30
C VAL A 28 6.40 -17.16 -1.27
N VAL A 29 6.74 -16.54 -2.39
CA VAL A 29 6.90 -15.08 -2.47
C VAL A 29 5.54 -14.41 -2.44
N ARG A 30 5.39 -13.41 -1.57
CA ARG A 30 4.17 -12.61 -1.51
C ARG A 30 4.07 -11.72 -2.75
N ARG A 31 2.93 -11.80 -3.44
CA ARG A 31 2.72 -11.12 -4.73
C ARG A 31 1.71 -9.98 -4.68
N THR A 32 0.84 -9.93 -3.66
CA THR A 32 -0.28 -8.99 -3.64
C THR A 32 -0.36 -8.21 -2.33
N SER A 33 -0.80 -6.94 -2.44
CA SER A 33 -1.21 -6.11 -1.32
C SER A 33 -2.72 -5.88 -1.36
N ILE A 34 -3.42 -6.13 -0.26
CA ILE A 34 -4.86 -5.89 -0.15
C ILE A 34 -5.14 -4.39 -0.32
N ALA A 35 -4.32 -3.54 0.29
CA ALA A 35 -4.48 -2.09 0.22
C ALA A 35 -4.37 -1.57 -1.21
N LEU A 36 -3.36 -2.00 -1.96
CA LEU A 36 -3.16 -1.56 -3.34
C LEU A 36 -4.30 -2.00 -4.27
N ASN A 37 -4.86 -3.21 -4.05
CA ASN A 37 -5.97 -3.72 -4.85
C ASN A 37 -7.31 -3.01 -4.57
N ARG A 38 -7.48 -2.42 -3.38
CA ARG A 38 -8.68 -1.65 -3.03
C ARG A 38 -8.66 -0.23 -3.56
N ILE A 39 -7.48 0.32 -3.83
CA ILE A 39 -7.34 1.68 -4.35
C ILE A 39 -7.77 1.70 -5.81
N LYS A 40 -8.74 2.57 -6.14
CA LYS A 40 -9.22 2.73 -7.50
C LYS A 40 -8.10 3.27 -8.40
N GLN A 41 -7.78 2.55 -9.45
CA GLN A 41 -6.85 2.99 -10.48
C GLN A 41 -7.60 3.79 -11.54
N GLU A 42 -7.08 4.98 -11.89
CA GLU A 42 -7.65 5.86 -12.89
C GLU A 42 -6.55 6.33 -13.86
N PRO A 43 -6.87 6.55 -15.15
CA PRO A 43 -5.88 7.02 -16.10
C PRO A 43 -5.38 8.41 -15.73
N ALA A 44 -4.07 8.61 -15.87
CA ALA A 44 -3.46 9.91 -15.76
C ALA A 44 -3.71 10.73 -17.02
N THR A 45 -4.08 11.99 -16.86
CA THR A 45 -4.36 12.91 -18.00
C THR A 45 -3.15 13.69 -18.48
N GLY A 46 -2.03 13.62 -17.75
CA GLY A 46 -0.80 14.34 -18.08
C GLY A 46 0.30 14.12 -17.06
N HIS A 47 1.46 14.71 -17.33
CA HIS A 47 2.60 14.73 -16.41
C HIS A 47 3.08 16.17 -16.19
N PRO A 48 2.94 16.76 -14.99
CA PRO A 48 2.28 16.20 -13.80
C PRO A 48 0.77 16.01 -13.99
N HIS A 49 0.18 15.03 -13.29
CA HIS A 49 -1.28 14.91 -13.18
C HIS A 49 -1.80 16.04 -12.29
N ARG A 50 -2.78 16.81 -12.76
CA ARG A 50 -3.33 17.96 -12.04
C ARG A 50 -4.77 17.67 -11.62
N TYR A 51 -5.10 18.03 -10.38
CA TYR A 51 -6.46 17.96 -9.87
C TYR A 51 -6.78 19.20 -9.04
N PHE A 52 -8.07 19.51 -8.93
CA PHE A 52 -8.55 20.64 -8.14
C PHE A 52 -9.20 20.14 -6.87
N GLU A 53 -8.88 20.79 -5.77
CA GLU A 53 -9.45 20.52 -4.46
C GLU A 53 -10.20 21.79 -4.01
N GLN A 54 -11.48 21.66 -3.69
CA GLN A 54 -12.25 22.76 -3.11
C GLN A 54 -12.06 22.74 -1.60
N THR A 55 -11.37 23.73 -1.07
CA THR A 55 -11.00 23.83 0.35
C THR A 55 -11.99 24.67 1.16
N ALA A 56 -12.79 25.49 0.53
CA ALA A 56 -13.83 26.26 1.20
C ALA A 56 -15.00 26.60 0.26
N ILE A 57 -16.16 26.76 0.84
CA ILE A 57 -17.33 27.39 0.22
C ILE A 57 -17.49 28.78 0.79
N GLY A 58 -18.22 29.67 0.09
CA GLY A 58 -18.55 30.98 0.62
C GLY A 58 -19.29 30.90 1.95
N GLN A 59 -19.07 31.86 2.82
CA GLN A 59 -19.76 31.94 4.10
C GLN A 59 -21.05 32.73 3.97
N ALA A 60 -22.16 32.19 4.50
CA ALA A 60 -23.40 32.95 4.65
C ALA A 60 -23.32 33.86 5.87
N ALA A 61 -23.77 35.10 5.72
CA ALA A 61 -23.89 36.03 6.83
C ALA A 61 -25.37 36.23 7.21
N ALA A 62 -25.65 36.26 8.49
CA ALA A 62 -26.93 36.72 8.97
C ALA A 62 -26.97 38.27 8.87
N VAL A 63 -27.98 38.81 8.19
CA VAL A 63 -28.12 40.25 7.98
C VAL A 63 -29.48 40.71 8.44
N ASP A 64 -29.59 42.01 8.73
CA ASP A 64 -30.89 42.63 9.07
C ASP A 64 -31.84 42.50 7.86
N PRO A 65 -33.07 41.96 8.04
CA PRO A 65 -34.06 41.87 6.96
C PRO A 65 -34.39 43.20 6.27
N ARG A 66 -34.15 44.29 6.94
CA ARG A 66 -34.35 45.65 6.42
C ARG A 66 -33.12 46.20 5.69
N ASN A 67 -31.96 45.61 5.89
CA ASN A 67 -30.70 45.97 5.24
C ASN A 67 -29.92 44.71 4.81
N LEU A 68 -30.18 44.25 3.61
CA LEU A 68 -29.61 43.02 3.02
C LEU A 68 -28.17 43.20 2.52
N SER A 69 -27.38 44.06 3.10
CA SER A 69 -25.98 44.26 2.72
C SER A 69 -25.11 43.15 3.33
N SER A 70 -24.47 42.35 2.50
CA SER A 70 -23.48 41.37 2.91
C SER A 70 -22.22 41.45 2.03
N THR A 71 -21.08 41.13 2.60
CA THR A 71 -19.84 41.02 1.83
C THR A 71 -19.84 39.69 1.07
N PRO A 72 -19.75 39.68 -0.28
CA PRO A 72 -19.72 38.44 -1.03
C PRO A 72 -18.42 37.65 -0.75
N THR A 73 -18.57 36.38 -0.41
CA THR A 73 -17.45 35.45 -0.24
C THR A 73 -17.62 34.29 -1.23
N GLY A 74 -16.57 34.00 -2.00
CA GLY A 74 -16.59 32.97 -3.00
C GLY A 74 -15.97 31.64 -2.51
N PRO A 75 -16.18 30.54 -3.24
CA PRO A 75 -15.50 29.28 -2.96
C PRO A 75 -14.01 29.39 -3.25
N THR A 76 -13.19 28.72 -2.44
CA THR A 76 -11.75 28.59 -2.65
C THR A 76 -11.43 27.24 -3.26
N ARG A 77 -10.71 27.24 -4.38
CA ARG A 77 -10.25 26.04 -5.09
C ARG A 77 -8.74 26.13 -5.28
N VAL A 78 -8.07 25.03 -4.97
CA VAL A 78 -6.61 24.92 -5.07
C VAL A 78 -6.28 23.85 -6.10
N GLU A 79 -5.41 24.18 -7.05
CA GLU A 79 -4.83 23.22 -7.99
C GLU A 79 -3.68 22.48 -7.30
N ARG A 80 -3.68 21.14 -7.40
CA ARG A 80 -2.64 20.30 -6.86
C ARG A 80 -2.06 19.42 -7.97
N PRO A 81 -0.76 19.54 -8.28
CA PRO A 81 -0.07 18.64 -9.19
C PRO A 81 0.45 17.41 -8.46
N ALA A 82 0.49 16.27 -9.17
CA ALA A 82 1.12 15.05 -8.70
C ALA A 82 2.01 14.48 -9.82
N PHE A 83 3.28 14.29 -9.53
CA PHE A 83 4.25 13.75 -10.49
C PHE A 83 4.16 12.23 -10.54
N ILE A 84 4.06 11.70 -11.76
CA ILE A 84 4.05 10.27 -12.01
C ILE A 84 5.47 9.76 -11.98
N LYS A 85 5.68 8.63 -11.32
CA LYS A 85 6.97 7.96 -11.17
C LYS A 85 7.00 6.69 -11.99
N ALA A 86 8.20 6.21 -12.29
CA ALA A 86 8.44 4.97 -12.99
C ALA A 86 8.93 3.89 -12.00
N VAL A 87 8.31 2.72 -12.05
CA VAL A 87 8.80 1.53 -11.37
C VAL A 87 9.20 0.54 -12.44
N THR A 88 10.43 0.06 -12.40
CA THR A 88 10.98 -0.84 -13.40
C THR A 88 11.64 -2.05 -12.74
N ASN A 89 11.56 -3.18 -13.42
CA ASN A 89 12.37 -4.36 -13.12
C ASN A 89 12.84 -5.00 -14.41
N GLN A 90 13.99 -5.65 -14.38
CA GLN A 90 14.56 -6.32 -15.55
C GLN A 90 15.14 -7.67 -15.15
N SER A 91 15.02 -8.64 -16.04
CA SER A 91 15.68 -9.93 -15.97
C SER A 91 16.52 -10.17 -17.22
N ASN A 92 17.69 -10.79 -17.03
CA ASN A 92 18.57 -11.21 -18.12
C ASN A 92 18.65 -12.74 -18.09
N LEU A 93 18.15 -13.37 -19.14
CA LEU A 93 18.24 -14.82 -19.32
C LEU A 93 19.28 -15.13 -20.38
N SER A 94 20.29 -15.94 -20.04
CA SER A 94 21.29 -16.37 -21.01
C SER A 94 20.65 -17.33 -22.04
N LEU A 95 21.10 -17.25 -23.28
CA LEU A 95 20.63 -18.16 -24.33
C LEU A 95 20.94 -19.62 -23.97
N PHE A 96 22.10 -19.85 -23.36
CA PHE A 96 22.50 -21.19 -22.91
C PHE A 96 21.55 -21.77 -21.87
N ASP A 97 21.17 -20.96 -20.85
CA ASP A 97 20.25 -21.44 -19.78
C ASP A 97 18.88 -21.74 -20.36
N LYS A 98 18.42 -20.92 -21.31
CA LYS A 98 17.17 -21.15 -22.03
C LYS A 98 17.21 -22.47 -22.79
N ASP A 99 18.24 -22.70 -23.60
CA ASP A 99 18.38 -23.89 -24.44
C ASP A 99 18.51 -25.16 -23.58
N VAL A 100 19.29 -25.10 -22.49
CA VAL A 100 19.42 -26.23 -21.54
C VAL A 100 18.07 -26.56 -20.90
N THR A 101 17.31 -25.56 -20.48
CA THR A 101 16.02 -25.79 -19.85
C THR A 101 14.99 -26.34 -20.83
N GLU A 102 14.98 -25.84 -22.06
CA GLU A 102 14.11 -26.36 -23.13
C GLU A 102 14.47 -27.84 -23.50
N GLN A 103 15.75 -28.18 -23.55
CA GLN A 103 16.20 -29.55 -23.82
C GLN A 103 15.85 -30.53 -22.70
N GLN A 104 15.91 -30.09 -21.46
CA GLN A 104 15.54 -30.93 -20.31
C GLN A 104 14.03 -31.22 -20.26
N GLY A 105 13.18 -30.40 -20.85
CA GLY A 105 11.73 -30.62 -20.97
C GLY A 105 10.98 -30.80 -19.65
N GLN A 106 11.64 -30.53 -18.53
CA GLN A 106 11.14 -30.88 -17.20
C GLN A 106 10.48 -29.69 -16.48
N PHE A 107 10.82 -28.44 -16.86
CA PHE A 107 10.30 -27.24 -16.24
C PHE A 107 9.34 -26.52 -17.19
N ALA A 108 8.32 -25.88 -16.63
CA ALA A 108 7.54 -24.89 -17.35
C ALA A 108 8.47 -23.79 -17.90
N SER A 109 8.04 -23.12 -18.97
CA SER A 109 8.87 -22.09 -19.63
C SER A 109 9.49 -21.12 -18.61
N VAL A 110 10.82 -21.16 -18.47
CA VAL A 110 11.57 -20.25 -17.59
C VAL A 110 11.31 -18.81 -17.96
N VAL A 111 11.14 -18.51 -19.25
CA VAL A 111 10.81 -17.19 -19.76
C VAL A 111 9.48 -16.69 -19.23
N ALA A 112 8.44 -17.54 -19.18
CA ALA A 112 7.14 -17.17 -18.65
C ALA A 112 7.23 -16.88 -17.14
N LYS A 113 8.00 -17.67 -16.40
CA LYS A 113 8.22 -17.46 -14.98
C LYS A 113 8.97 -16.16 -14.71
N ASP A 114 10.02 -15.87 -15.48
CA ASP A 114 10.77 -14.61 -15.37
C ASP A 114 9.90 -13.38 -15.63
N VAL A 115 9.02 -13.47 -16.62
CA VAL A 115 8.05 -12.39 -16.91
C VAL A 115 7.09 -12.18 -15.74
N ASP A 116 6.56 -13.26 -15.17
CA ASP A 116 5.69 -13.18 -13.99
C ASP A 116 6.43 -12.58 -12.79
N ASP A 117 7.68 -12.97 -12.59
CA ASP A 117 8.50 -12.46 -11.48
C ASP A 117 8.84 -10.98 -11.65
N ILE A 118 9.04 -10.49 -12.89
CA ILE A 118 9.20 -9.07 -13.17
C ILE A 118 7.93 -8.29 -12.79
N ILE A 119 6.76 -8.78 -13.19
CA ILE A 119 5.47 -8.14 -12.86
C ILE A 119 5.26 -8.11 -11.35
N ASN A 120 5.47 -9.24 -10.69
CA ASN A 120 5.31 -9.34 -9.24
C ASN A 120 6.28 -8.44 -8.47
N ALA A 121 7.53 -8.33 -8.90
CA ALA A 121 8.50 -7.44 -8.28
C ALA A 121 8.07 -5.95 -8.39
N ILE A 122 7.50 -5.55 -9.52
CA ILE A 122 6.94 -4.20 -9.70
C ILE A 122 5.78 -3.98 -8.72
N GLU A 123 4.84 -4.93 -8.60
CA GLU A 123 3.69 -4.81 -7.69
C GLU A 123 4.12 -4.81 -6.21
N ILE A 124 5.10 -5.60 -5.81
CA ILE A 124 5.68 -5.59 -4.46
C ILE A 124 6.30 -4.23 -4.15
N LYS A 125 7.07 -3.67 -5.11
CA LYS A 125 7.67 -2.34 -4.93
C LYS A 125 6.61 -1.27 -4.79
N ARG A 126 5.56 -1.30 -5.60
CA ARG A 126 4.40 -0.39 -5.52
C ARG A 126 3.68 -0.50 -4.17
N ALA A 127 3.43 -1.72 -3.69
CA ALA A 127 2.81 -1.96 -2.40
C ALA A 127 3.64 -1.38 -1.24
N SER A 128 4.96 -1.53 -1.31
CA SER A 128 5.89 -0.94 -0.34
C SER A 128 5.86 0.59 -0.40
N MET A 129 5.90 1.18 -1.60
CA MET A 129 5.88 2.64 -1.80
C MET A 129 4.53 3.27 -1.41
N LEU A 130 3.43 2.50 -1.39
CA LEU A 130 2.10 2.99 -0.98
C LEU A 130 2.14 3.67 0.39
N TRP A 131 2.83 3.06 1.35
CA TRP A 131 2.90 3.57 2.71
C TRP A 131 4.16 4.38 2.98
N LYS A 132 5.33 3.87 2.60
CA LYS A 132 6.65 4.39 2.97
C LYS A 132 7.46 4.99 1.83
N GLY A 133 6.81 5.42 0.75
CA GLY A 133 7.51 6.10 -0.33
C GLY A 133 8.30 7.32 0.17
N THR A 134 9.50 7.47 -0.35
CA THR A 134 10.52 8.36 0.23
C THR A 134 10.42 9.83 -0.20
N ASP A 135 9.57 10.16 -1.17
CA ASP A 135 9.41 11.56 -1.57
C ASP A 135 8.69 12.38 -0.51
N THR A 136 9.03 13.65 -0.42
CA THR A 136 8.49 14.59 0.56
C THR A 136 7.46 15.55 -0.04
N SER A 137 7.25 15.51 -1.35
CA SER A 137 6.33 16.40 -2.04
C SER A 137 5.74 15.76 -3.30
N LEU A 138 4.44 15.95 -3.52
CA LEU A 138 3.77 15.59 -4.76
C LEU A 138 4.07 16.59 -5.89
N SER A 139 4.31 17.87 -5.57
CA SER A 139 4.47 18.97 -6.52
C SER A 139 5.91 19.34 -6.84
N ALA A 140 6.83 18.97 -5.96
CA ALA A 140 8.27 19.24 -6.13
C ALA A 140 9.06 17.97 -5.75
N PRO A 141 9.02 16.94 -6.59
CA PRO A 141 9.62 15.65 -6.30
C PRO A 141 11.14 15.76 -6.19
N THR A 142 11.70 15.15 -5.15
CA THR A 142 13.14 15.11 -4.89
C THR A 142 13.72 13.71 -5.02
N THR A 143 12.89 12.68 -5.02
CA THR A 143 13.30 11.28 -5.13
C THR A 143 12.65 10.58 -6.31
N LEU A 144 13.15 9.39 -6.65
CA LEU A 144 12.59 8.54 -7.70
C LEU A 144 11.32 7.80 -7.26
N GLU A 145 11.12 7.64 -5.96
CA GLU A 145 9.88 7.06 -5.41
C GLU A 145 8.78 8.12 -5.35
N TRP A 146 7.53 7.70 -5.27
CA TRP A 146 6.44 8.64 -4.97
C TRP A 146 6.38 8.98 -3.47
N MET A 147 5.58 9.95 -3.10
CA MET A 147 5.32 10.29 -1.71
C MET A 147 4.36 9.27 -1.10
N GLY A 148 4.81 8.54 -0.08
CA GLY A 148 4.01 7.51 0.58
C GLY A 148 2.83 8.06 1.38
N GLY A 149 1.82 7.22 1.62
CA GLY A 149 0.61 7.63 2.35
C GLY A 149 0.89 8.16 3.75
N LEU A 150 1.86 7.58 4.46
CA LEU A 150 2.27 8.07 5.80
C LEU A 150 2.86 9.49 5.77
N ALA A 151 3.48 9.89 4.65
CA ALA A 151 4.02 11.22 4.47
C ALA A 151 3.00 12.21 3.86
N GLN A 152 2.06 11.72 3.04
CA GLN A 152 1.02 12.58 2.45
C GLN A 152 -0.03 13.02 3.47
N ILE A 153 -0.44 12.12 4.38
CA ILE A 153 -1.49 12.38 5.38
C ILE A 153 -0.90 13.21 6.51
N THR A 154 -1.48 14.37 6.75
CA THR A 154 -0.98 15.33 7.74
C THR A 154 -1.77 15.32 9.05
N GLN A 155 -2.95 14.70 9.09
CA GLN A 155 -3.67 14.47 10.34
C GLN A 155 -3.06 13.29 11.06
N THR A 156 -2.46 13.54 12.24
CA THR A 156 -1.69 12.54 12.99
C THR A 156 -2.10 12.50 14.45
N ALA A 157 -2.16 11.28 15.02
CA ALA A 157 -2.39 11.05 16.44
C ALA A 157 -1.44 10.00 16.97
N THR A 158 -1.13 10.04 18.28
CA THR A 158 -0.25 9.06 18.93
C THR A 158 -0.96 8.43 20.11
N ILE A 159 -0.95 7.10 20.15
CA ILE A 159 -1.44 6.31 21.29
C ILE A 159 -0.23 5.85 22.11
N ALA A 160 -0.11 6.39 23.31
CA ALA A 160 1.02 6.11 24.21
C ALA A 160 1.04 4.63 24.67
N PRO A 161 2.20 4.14 25.16
CA PRO A 161 2.29 2.82 25.76
C PRO A 161 1.29 2.65 26.91
N GLY A 162 0.56 1.53 26.92
CA GLY A 162 -0.43 1.23 27.96
C GLY A 162 -1.82 1.89 27.79
N ALA A 163 -1.96 2.86 26.90
CA ALA A 163 -3.29 3.41 26.57
C ALA A 163 -4.10 2.43 25.70
N SER A 164 -5.43 2.50 25.77
CA SER A 164 -6.33 1.67 24.94
C SER A 164 -6.17 2.02 23.46
N ILE A 165 -5.86 1.02 22.64
CA ILE A 165 -5.74 1.17 21.19
C ILE A 165 -7.13 1.39 20.58
N ILE A 166 -8.10 0.58 21.01
CA ILE A 166 -9.47 0.62 20.50
C ILE A 166 -10.11 1.98 20.76
N ASP A 167 -9.98 2.51 21.98
CA ASP A 167 -10.54 3.80 22.33
C ASP A 167 -9.83 4.96 21.61
N GLY A 168 -8.50 4.86 21.44
CA GLY A 168 -7.73 5.83 20.70
C GLY A 168 -8.14 5.90 19.21
N LEU A 169 -8.32 4.75 18.57
CA LEU A 169 -8.81 4.69 17.18
C LEU A 169 -10.25 5.23 17.06
N LYS A 170 -11.14 4.88 17.99
CA LYS A 170 -12.51 5.40 18.01
C LYS A 170 -12.55 6.91 18.20
N SER A 171 -11.69 7.45 19.07
CA SER A 171 -11.58 8.87 19.33
C SER A 171 -11.14 9.64 18.08
N GLU A 172 -10.14 9.10 17.35
CA GLU A 172 -9.68 9.72 16.11
C GLU A 172 -10.75 9.70 15.01
N VAL A 173 -11.44 8.57 14.84
CA VAL A 173 -12.58 8.49 13.90
C VAL A 173 -13.67 9.48 14.30
N ALA A 174 -13.98 9.63 15.58
CA ALA A 174 -14.97 10.59 16.05
C ALA A 174 -14.55 12.04 15.76
N ALA A 175 -13.26 12.38 15.93
CA ALA A 175 -12.71 13.68 15.59
C ALA A 175 -12.82 13.97 14.09
N MET A 176 -12.53 12.99 13.23
CA MET A 176 -12.70 13.13 11.78
C MET A 176 -14.16 13.37 11.37
N VAL A 177 -15.08 12.58 11.92
CA VAL A 177 -16.52 12.69 11.60
C VAL A 177 -17.14 13.98 12.16
N ALA A 178 -16.63 14.48 13.28
CA ALA A 178 -17.08 15.74 13.89
C ALA A 178 -16.66 17.00 13.12
N ASN A 179 -15.91 16.85 12.02
CA ASN A 179 -15.48 17.99 11.22
C ASN A 179 -16.69 18.72 10.61
N GLN A 180 -16.84 20.02 10.93
CA GLN A 180 -17.97 20.82 10.47
C GLN A 180 -17.81 21.36 9.04
N THR A 181 -16.58 21.41 8.54
CA THR A 181 -16.27 21.98 7.24
C THR A 181 -16.34 20.93 6.12
N TYR A 182 -15.94 19.71 6.43
CA TYR A 182 -15.82 18.62 5.44
C TYR A 182 -16.67 17.42 5.86
N VAL A 183 -17.31 16.81 4.89
CA VAL A 183 -17.98 15.51 5.09
C VAL A 183 -16.92 14.41 4.99
N VAL A 184 -16.60 13.81 6.11
CA VAL A 184 -15.60 12.73 6.20
C VAL A 184 -16.31 11.44 6.60
N ARG A 185 -16.09 10.38 5.83
CA ARG A 185 -16.64 9.03 6.06
C ARG A 185 -15.52 7.99 5.96
N PRO A 186 -14.79 7.73 7.04
CA PRO A 186 -13.82 6.65 7.06
C PRO A 186 -14.47 5.32 6.66
N THR A 187 -13.78 4.54 5.85
CA THR A 187 -14.28 3.27 5.30
C THR A 187 -13.47 2.05 5.74
N ALA A 188 -12.20 2.24 6.08
CA ALA A 188 -11.31 1.18 6.50
C ALA A 188 -10.17 1.71 7.38
N ILE A 189 -9.60 0.81 8.18
CA ILE A 189 -8.38 1.03 8.95
C ILE A 189 -7.33 0.05 8.46
N TYR A 190 -6.28 0.57 7.86
CA TYR A 190 -5.13 -0.21 7.43
C TYR A 190 -4.06 -0.20 8.51
N LEU A 191 -3.51 -1.35 8.83
CA LEU A 191 -2.57 -1.46 9.93
C LEU A 191 -1.56 -2.60 9.71
N ASN A 192 -0.46 -2.53 10.46
CA ASN A 192 0.49 -3.64 10.48
C ASN A 192 -0.15 -4.88 11.11
N PRO A 193 0.05 -6.10 10.57
CA PRO A 193 -0.55 -7.33 11.13
C PRO A 193 -0.23 -7.58 12.61
N ILE A 194 0.95 -7.15 13.09
CA ILE A 194 1.30 -7.25 14.51
C ILE A 194 0.41 -6.33 15.35
N LEU A 195 0.07 -5.14 14.85
CA LEU A 195 -0.85 -4.24 15.54
C LEU A 195 -2.27 -4.83 15.61
N ALA A 196 -2.70 -5.58 14.60
CA ALA A 196 -3.97 -6.30 14.65
C ALA A 196 -4.01 -7.30 15.82
N ASP A 197 -2.91 -8.02 16.05
CA ASP A 197 -2.81 -8.95 17.19
C ASP A 197 -2.89 -8.21 18.53
N TYR A 198 -2.23 -7.05 18.68
CA TYR A 198 -2.37 -6.24 19.89
C TYR A 198 -3.81 -5.76 20.12
N ILE A 199 -4.55 -5.41 19.07
CA ILE A 199 -5.96 -5.04 19.17
C ILE A 199 -6.81 -6.23 19.62
N ASP A 200 -6.58 -7.42 19.08
CA ASP A 200 -7.28 -8.65 19.48
C ASP A 200 -6.98 -9.04 20.93
N GLN A 201 -5.74 -8.87 21.38
CA GLN A 201 -5.34 -9.11 22.77
C GLN A 201 -6.06 -8.12 23.72
N GLU A 202 -6.10 -6.83 23.36
CA GLU A 202 -6.79 -5.80 24.13
C GLU A 202 -8.30 -6.09 24.20
N ALA A 203 -8.91 -6.46 23.08
CA ALA A 203 -10.32 -6.80 23.01
C ALA A 203 -10.66 -7.99 23.95
N LYS A 204 -9.84 -9.04 23.94
CA LYS A 204 -9.98 -10.19 24.84
C LYS A 204 -9.84 -9.80 26.31
N ALA A 205 -8.82 -8.99 26.64
CA ALA A 205 -8.56 -8.52 28.01
C ALA A 205 -9.70 -7.65 28.55
N SER A 206 -10.26 -6.78 27.71
CA SER A 206 -11.34 -5.85 28.05
C SER A 206 -12.74 -6.46 27.87
N ARG A 207 -12.84 -7.72 27.44
CA ARG A 207 -14.11 -8.41 27.10
C ARG A 207 -14.94 -7.67 26.06
N ILE A 208 -14.28 -6.97 25.13
CA ILE A 208 -14.92 -6.31 24.01
C ILE A 208 -15.02 -7.32 22.87
N THR A 209 -16.21 -7.49 22.31
CA THR A 209 -16.40 -8.29 21.11
C THR A 209 -16.13 -7.42 19.89
N LEU A 210 -15.14 -7.81 19.09
CA LEU A 210 -14.93 -7.19 17.77
C LEU A 210 -15.98 -7.72 16.79
N ASP A 211 -16.51 -6.83 15.99
CA ASP A 211 -17.38 -7.18 14.88
C ASP A 211 -16.58 -7.86 13.76
N SER A 212 -17.28 -8.49 12.82
CA SER A 212 -16.67 -9.00 11.58
C SER A 212 -17.31 -8.33 10.38
N VAL A 213 -16.48 -8.01 9.38
CA VAL A 213 -16.92 -7.40 8.12
C VAL A 213 -16.26 -8.14 6.96
N GLU A 214 -17.03 -8.44 5.92
CA GLU A 214 -16.50 -9.00 4.69
C GLU A 214 -15.86 -7.87 3.86
N VAL A 215 -14.58 -8.01 3.58
CA VAL A 215 -13.79 -7.01 2.82
C VAL A 215 -13.71 -7.38 1.34
N THR A 216 -13.62 -8.66 1.07
CA THR A 216 -13.64 -9.23 -0.29
C THR A 216 -14.41 -10.54 -0.22
N ALA A 217 -15.01 -10.97 -1.31
CA ALA A 217 -15.82 -12.19 -1.36
C ALA A 217 -15.13 -13.36 -0.64
N GLY A 218 -15.74 -13.84 0.44
CA GLY A 218 -15.22 -14.94 1.27
C GLY A 218 -14.12 -14.58 2.27
N VAL A 219 -13.67 -13.32 2.36
CA VAL A 219 -12.65 -12.88 3.32
C VAL A 219 -13.28 -11.95 4.37
N THR A 220 -13.45 -12.46 5.58
CA THR A 220 -13.91 -11.68 6.74
C THR A 220 -12.73 -11.22 7.59
N VAL A 221 -12.76 -9.97 8.03
CA VAL A 221 -11.77 -9.40 8.94
C VAL A 221 -12.45 -8.84 10.17
N SER A 222 -11.70 -8.71 11.27
CA SER A 222 -12.17 -8.04 12.48
C SER A 222 -12.48 -6.56 12.15
N ALA A 223 -13.51 -6.01 12.81
CA ALA A 223 -13.94 -4.63 12.63
C ALA A 223 -14.20 -3.96 13.97
N ILE A 224 -13.97 -2.64 14.02
CA ILE A 224 -14.30 -1.81 15.17
C ILE A 224 -15.56 -1.01 14.87
N SER A 225 -16.56 -1.07 15.77
CA SER A 225 -17.73 -0.21 15.73
C SER A 225 -17.35 1.21 16.15
N THR A 226 -17.55 2.17 15.25
CA THR A 226 -17.20 3.59 15.43
C THR A 226 -18.38 4.49 15.09
N GLN A 227 -18.22 5.81 15.23
CA GLN A 227 -19.20 6.82 14.81
C GLN A 227 -19.43 6.83 13.28
N ALA A 228 -18.46 6.37 12.51
CA ALA A 228 -18.60 6.20 11.05
C ALA A 228 -19.24 4.86 10.66
N GLY A 229 -19.57 4.00 11.63
CA GLY A 229 -20.05 2.64 11.41
C GLY A 229 -19.00 1.60 11.75
N LYS A 230 -19.14 0.39 11.16
CA LYS A 230 -18.19 -0.69 11.35
C LYS A 230 -17.03 -0.56 10.39
N LEU A 231 -15.84 -0.28 10.91
CA LEU A 231 -14.63 -0.13 10.12
C LEU A 231 -13.80 -1.43 10.16
N PRO A 232 -13.54 -2.06 8.99
CA PRO A 232 -12.70 -3.25 8.91
C PRO A 232 -11.26 -2.92 9.25
N LEU A 233 -10.60 -3.81 10.00
CA LEU A 233 -9.17 -3.77 10.31
C LEU A 233 -8.43 -4.58 9.25
N ILE A 234 -7.78 -3.91 8.31
CA ILE A 234 -7.11 -4.55 7.19
C ILE A 234 -5.61 -4.61 7.47
N GLY A 235 -5.11 -5.82 7.72
CA GLY A 235 -3.67 -6.04 7.91
C GLY A 235 -2.92 -5.93 6.60
N ASP A 236 -1.99 -4.97 6.49
CA ASP A 236 -1.08 -4.85 5.36
C ASP A 236 0.37 -5.08 5.82
N PRO A 237 1.01 -6.15 5.37
CA PRO A 237 2.40 -6.45 5.73
C PRO A 237 3.43 -5.42 5.26
N PHE A 238 3.06 -4.57 4.28
CA PHE A 238 3.92 -3.49 3.80
C PHE A 238 3.87 -2.24 4.68
N MET A 239 2.95 -2.19 5.65
CA MET A 239 2.91 -1.12 6.65
C MET A 239 4.16 -1.17 7.54
N PRO A 240 4.99 -0.10 7.58
CA PRO A 240 6.24 -0.11 8.34
C PRO A 240 6.01 -0.07 9.85
N THR A 241 7.08 -0.34 10.57
CA THR A 241 7.22 -0.09 12.01
C THR A 241 8.54 0.60 12.26
N ASP A 242 8.60 1.58 13.16
CA ASP A 242 9.78 2.37 13.40
C ASP A 242 10.15 2.44 14.87
N THR A 243 11.46 2.37 15.15
CA THR A 243 12.06 2.58 16.48
C THR A 243 12.59 4.00 16.66
N ALA A 244 12.62 4.79 15.59
CA ALA A 244 13.06 6.17 15.56
C ALA A 244 11.90 7.11 15.18
N ALA A 245 12.13 8.40 15.25
CA ALA A 245 11.19 9.41 14.76
C ALA A 245 11.03 9.29 13.24
N ALA A 246 9.79 9.17 12.76
CA ALA A 246 9.47 9.05 11.35
C ALA A 246 8.07 9.59 11.04
N TYR A 247 7.84 10.06 9.82
CA TYR A 247 6.54 10.53 9.32
C TYR A 247 5.85 11.58 10.21
N GLY A 248 6.63 12.46 10.85
CA GLY A 248 6.11 13.47 11.76
C GLY A 248 5.82 12.99 13.19
N PHE A 249 6.06 11.72 13.50
CA PHE A 249 5.92 11.15 14.84
C PHE A 249 7.25 11.16 15.58
N SER A 250 7.18 11.38 16.91
CA SER A 250 8.33 11.27 17.78
C SER A 250 8.81 9.81 17.90
N ALA A 251 10.07 9.64 18.25
CA ALA A 251 10.60 8.32 18.58
C ALA A 251 9.79 7.72 19.76
N PRO A 252 9.46 6.42 19.70
CA PRO A 252 8.79 5.75 20.81
C PRO A 252 9.73 5.63 22.02
N PRO A 253 9.20 5.46 23.23
CA PRO A 253 10.03 5.16 24.40
C PRO A 253 10.86 3.90 24.21
N ALA A 254 11.98 3.80 24.93
CA ALA A 254 12.89 2.66 24.86
C ALA A 254 12.13 1.32 25.05
N GLY A 255 12.42 0.35 24.21
CA GLY A 255 11.75 -0.95 24.19
C GLY A 255 10.43 -1.02 23.41
N ASN A 256 9.93 0.12 22.92
CA ASN A 256 8.73 0.18 22.10
C ASN A 256 9.05 0.51 20.62
N LYS A 257 8.06 0.24 19.76
CA LYS A 257 8.06 0.65 18.35
C LYS A 257 6.79 1.45 18.06
N ASN A 258 6.86 2.33 17.07
CA ASN A 258 5.69 2.95 16.47
C ASN A 258 5.10 1.96 15.45
N TYR A 259 3.91 1.46 15.70
CA TYR A 259 3.09 0.74 14.73
C TYR A 259 2.07 1.71 14.16
N TYR A 260 1.94 1.74 12.86
CA TYR A 260 1.04 2.68 12.22
C TYR A 260 -0.31 2.02 11.90
N ALA A 261 -1.38 2.76 12.19
CA ALA A 261 -2.72 2.50 11.72
C ALA A 261 -3.17 3.70 10.89
N VAL A 262 -3.61 3.47 9.66
CA VAL A 262 -4.05 4.52 8.75
C VAL A 262 -5.56 4.40 8.56
N ILE A 263 -6.29 5.41 9.01
CA ILE A 263 -7.73 5.52 8.86
C ILE A 263 -8.00 6.21 7.53
N LEU A 264 -8.64 5.51 6.61
CA LEU A 264 -8.87 6.00 5.26
C LEU A 264 -10.35 6.20 4.96
N SER A 265 -10.64 7.30 4.29
CA SER A 265 -11.87 7.52 3.53
C SER A 265 -11.55 7.19 2.07
N GLU A 266 -11.90 5.98 1.61
CA GLU A 266 -11.55 5.51 0.26
C GLU A 266 -12.43 6.16 -0.80
N LYS A 267 -13.64 6.52 -0.42
CA LYS A 267 -14.62 7.13 -1.33
C LYS A 267 -15.44 8.17 -0.60
N ASP A 268 -15.58 9.35 -1.18
CA ASP A 268 -16.52 10.36 -0.75
C ASP A 268 -17.71 10.38 -1.72
N VAL A 269 -18.88 9.96 -1.24
CA VAL A 269 -20.13 9.82 -2.01
C VAL A 269 -19.94 9.08 -3.33
N GLU A 270 -19.42 9.75 -4.38
CA GLU A 270 -19.15 9.16 -5.70
C GLU A 270 -17.70 9.34 -6.18
N ILE A 271 -16.94 10.20 -5.50
CA ILE A 271 -15.59 10.56 -5.93
C ILE A 271 -14.55 9.77 -5.14
N PRO A 272 -13.58 9.11 -5.78
CA PRO A 272 -12.50 8.45 -5.06
C PRO A 272 -11.61 9.49 -4.39
N VAL A 273 -11.52 9.43 -3.06
CA VAL A 273 -10.63 10.29 -2.27
C VAL A 273 -9.18 9.79 -2.36
N ILE A 274 -9.02 8.47 -2.49
CA ILE A 274 -7.73 7.84 -2.78
C ILE A 274 -7.79 7.28 -4.19
N SER A 275 -6.82 7.63 -5.00
CA SER A 275 -6.74 7.08 -6.36
C SER A 275 -5.32 6.89 -6.82
N GLY A 276 -5.08 5.75 -7.46
CA GLY A 276 -3.90 5.56 -8.28
C GLY A 276 -4.09 6.26 -9.63
N ARG A 277 -3.06 6.94 -10.10
CA ARG A 277 -3.01 7.58 -11.41
C ARG A 277 -1.96 6.90 -12.26
N GLU A 278 -2.35 6.34 -13.38
CA GLU A 278 -1.47 5.53 -14.21
C GLU A 278 -1.59 5.88 -15.69
N PHE A 279 -0.47 5.79 -16.42
CA PHE A 279 -0.49 5.89 -17.87
C PHE A 279 -0.81 4.55 -18.55
N ASN A 280 -0.53 3.45 -17.86
CA ASN A 280 -0.76 2.10 -18.37
C ASN A 280 -1.41 1.22 -17.29
N PRO A 281 -2.51 0.54 -17.59
CA PRO A 281 -3.26 -0.27 -16.61
C PRO A 281 -2.47 -1.50 -16.12
N ALA A 282 -1.59 -2.03 -16.97
CA ALA A 282 -0.69 -3.12 -16.61
C ALA A 282 0.77 -2.73 -16.87
N PRO A 283 1.76 -3.32 -16.19
CA PRO A 283 3.15 -3.13 -16.54
C PRO A 283 3.40 -3.44 -18.02
N ARG A 284 4.12 -2.56 -18.71
CA ARG A 284 4.56 -2.82 -20.08
C ARG A 284 5.80 -3.66 -20.06
N LEU A 285 5.78 -4.74 -20.81
CA LEU A 285 6.90 -5.64 -20.96
C LEU A 285 7.57 -5.40 -22.30
N PHE A 286 8.86 -5.23 -22.28
CA PHE A 286 9.71 -5.07 -23.45
C PHE A 286 10.71 -6.22 -23.47
N GLN A 287 10.76 -6.91 -24.59
CA GLN A 287 11.84 -7.85 -24.87
C GLN A 287 12.89 -7.09 -25.69
N LEU A 288 14.04 -6.87 -25.11
CA LEU A 288 15.20 -6.36 -25.81
C LEU A 288 15.94 -7.52 -26.46
N GLY A 289 16.43 -7.32 -27.66
CA GLY A 289 17.17 -8.36 -28.39
C GLY A 289 18.43 -8.79 -27.63
N LEU A 290 19.13 -9.79 -28.19
CA LEU A 290 20.37 -10.29 -27.62
C LEU A 290 21.37 -9.17 -27.38
N THR A 291 21.72 -8.96 -26.13
CA THR A 291 22.77 -8.04 -25.71
C THR A 291 24.14 -8.72 -25.81
N GLY A 292 25.23 -7.97 -25.66
CA GLY A 292 26.61 -8.44 -25.94
C GLY A 292 27.05 -9.75 -25.29
N ASN A 293 26.30 -10.30 -24.36
CA ASN A 293 26.56 -11.59 -23.70
C ASN A 293 25.61 -12.71 -24.17
N LEU A 294 24.98 -12.59 -25.33
CA LEU A 294 23.99 -13.54 -25.84
C LEU A 294 22.85 -13.80 -24.83
N ALA A 295 22.47 -12.78 -24.09
CA ALA A 295 21.36 -12.84 -23.14
C ALA A 295 20.14 -12.11 -23.68
N GLY A 296 18.97 -12.72 -23.61
CA GLY A 296 17.69 -12.05 -23.81
C GLY A 296 17.37 -11.20 -22.58
N GLN A 297 17.07 -9.93 -22.78
CA GLN A 297 16.70 -9.02 -21.70
C GLN A 297 15.21 -8.73 -21.74
N PHE A 298 14.54 -8.94 -20.60
CA PHE A 298 13.14 -8.58 -20.40
C PHE A 298 13.08 -7.40 -19.43
N VAL A 299 12.36 -6.36 -19.82
CA VAL A 299 12.21 -5.14 -19.00
C VAL A 299 10.73 -4.87 -18.79
N GLY A 300 10.30 -4.83 -17.54
CA GLY A 300 8.97 -4.39 -17.12
C GLY A 300 9.02 -2.94 -16.67
N VAL A 301 8.01 -2.14 -17.06
CA VAL A 301 7.89 -0.73 -16.66
C VAL A 301 6.44 -0.41 -16.32
N LYS A 302 6.22 0.24 -15.18
CA LYS A 302 4.94 0.80 -14.77
C LYS A 302 5.11 2.28 -14.44
N PHE A 303 4.19 3.11 -14.95
CA PHE A 303 4.16 4.55 -14.67
C PHE A 303 2.90 4.87 -13.90
N ASP A 304 3.03 5.25 -12.63
CA ASP A 304 1.90 5.59 -11.78
C ASP A 304 2.27 6.54 -10.63
N ALA A 305 1.26 6.96 -9.90
CA ALA A 305 1.35 7.67 -8.64
C ALA A 305 0.10 7.38 -7.81
N VAL A 306 0.21 7.39 -6.49
CA VAL A 306 -0.93 7.31 -5.59
C VAL A 306 -1.14 8.67 -4.94
N ILE A 307 -2.39 9.13 -4.97
CA ILE A 307 -2.81 10.43 -4.45
C ILE A 307 -3.84 10.22 -3.36
N PHE A 308 -3.59 10.78 -2.18
CA PHE A 308 -4.52 10.88 -1.07
C PHE A 308 -5.11 12.29 -1.06
N LYS A 309 -6.29 12.47 -1.68
CA LYS A 309 -6.98 13.76 -1.70
C LYS A 309 -7.55 14.06 -0.33
N GLY A 310 -7.53 15.32 0.07
CA GLY A 310 -8.00 15.70 1.40
C GLY A 310 -7.09 15.18 2.52
N ALA A 311 -5.80 15.08 2.29
CA ALA A 311 -4.80 14.52 3.20
C ALA A 311 -4.78 15.15 4.62
N SER A 312 -5.30 16.36 4.76
CA SER A 312 -5.36 17.08 6.04
C SER A 312 -6.66 16.90 6.83
N TYR A 313 -7.69 16.25 6.24
CA TYR A 313 -9.00 16.12 6.89
C TYR A 313 -9.74 14.82 6.60
N ALA A 314 -9.50 14.20 5.45
CA ALA A 314 -10.22 12.99 5.05
C ALA A 314 -9.54 11.69 5.51
N HIS A 315 -8.31 11.76 5.93
CA HIS A 315 -7.49 10.62 6.35
C HIS A 315 -6.74 10.96 7.63
N ALA A 316 -6.43 9.94 8.43
CA ALA A 316 -5.60 10.11 9.63
C ALA A 316 -4.60 8.98 9.77
N VAL A 317 -3.42 9.29 10.29
CA VAL A 317 -2.41 8.31 10.68
C VAL A 317 -2.31 8.28 12.19
N VAL A 318 -2.40 7.11 12.76
CA VAL A 318 -2.28 6.89 14.21
C VAL A 318 -1.04 6.05 14.48
N ALA A 319 -0.09 6.60 15.22
CA ALA A 319 1.06 5.84 15.70
C ALA A 319 0.71 5.21 17.06
N VAL A 320 0.79 3.90 17.14
CA VAL A 320 0.54 3.12 18.35
C VAL A 320 1.86 2.62 18.90
N GLN A 321 2.19 3.01 20.12
CA GLN A 321 3.47 2.66 20.75
C GLN A 321 3.33 1.38 21.58
N ARG A 322 3.94 0.29 21.10
CA ARG A 322 3.95 -1.04 21.74
C ARG A 322 5.33 -1.68 21.64
N PRO A 323 5.65 -2.68 22.52
CA PRO A 323 6.92 -3.41 22.47
C PRO A 323 7.25 -4.09 21.16
#